data_a4167f79e5789907a988dc7e73c5fa77
#
_entry.id   a4167f79e5789907a988dc7e73c5fa77
#
_cell.length_a   1.000
_cell.length_b   1.000
_cell.length_c   1.000
_cell.angle_alpha   90.00
_cell.angle_beta   90.00
_cell.angle_gamma   90.00
#
_symmetry.space_group_name_H-M   'P 1'
#
loop_
_entity.id
_entity.type
_entity.pdbx_description
1 polymer ?
#
loop_
_entity_poly.entity_id
_entity_poly.type
_entity_poly.pdbx_seq_one_letter_code
_entity_poly.pdbx_strand_id
1 'polypeptide(L)'
;IGTGGNAGSQTTSTIIRALAVGDIDISDALHSLWHELRVGLLLGIGMSVVAYIRALTWGTSSALAITVAGSIFAIVIWANVLGAILPLLAARLKIDPTVVSGPVMSTLVDATGLFIYFSIAKLVIGL
;
A
#
# COMPACT_ATOMS: atom_id res chain seq x y z
N ILE A 1 -5.10 4.17 7.90
CA ILE A 1 -5.23 4.39 6.45
C ILE A 1 -4.06 5.24 5.96
N GLY A 2 -3.73 6.37 6.58
CA GLY A 2 -2.60 7.23 6.20
C GLY A 2 -1.25 6.52 6.02
N THR A 3 -0.99 5.45 6.78
CA THR A 3 0.21 4.62 6.63
C THR A 3 0.29 3.98 5.23
N GLY A 4 -0.84 3.49 4.71
CA GLY A 4 -0.90 2.94 3.36
C GLY A 4 -0.63 4.01 2.30
N GLY A 5 -1.26 5.18 2.42
CA GLY A 5 -1.01 6.31 1.52
C GLY A 5 0.45 6.72 1.47
N ASN A 6 1.12 6.77 2.62
CA ASN A 6 2.55 7.07 2.71
C ASN A 6 3.40 5.99 2.04
N ALA A 7 3.12 4.71 2.31
CA ALA A 7 3.83 3.59 1.68
C ALA A 7 3.67 3.62 0.16
N GLY A 8 2.45 3.74 -0.34
CA GLY A 8 2.18 3.81 -1.78
C GLY A 8 2.85 5.00 -2.47
N SER A 9 2.82 6.18 -1.84
CA SER A 9 3.48 7.38 -2.38
C SER A 9 5.00 7.22 -2.46
N GLN A 10 5.61 6.56 -1.48
CA GLN A 10 7.05 6.28 -1.51
C GLN A 10 7.42 5.28 -2.61
N THR A 11 6.66 4.20 -2.73
CA THR A 11 6.84 3.24 -3.83
C THR A 11 6.69 3.92 -5.19
N THR A 12 5.64 4.72 -5.37
CA THR A 12 5.41 5.50 -6.60
C THR A 12 6.61 6.38 -6.94
N SER A 13 7.12 7.13 -5.96
CA SER A 13 8.28 8.02 -6.16
C SER A 13 9.54 7.24 -6.53
N THR A 14 9.76 6.08 -5.92
CA THR A 14 10.89 5.19 -6.22
C THR A 14 10.81 4.65 -7.65
N ILE A 15 9.64 4.18 -8.07
CA ILE A 15 9.43 3.66 -9.43
C ILE A 15 9.57 4.78 -10.47
N ILE A 16 8.99 5.95 -10.24
CA ILE A 16 9.12 7.11 -11.14
C ILE A 16 10.60 7.49 -11.31
N ARG A 17 11.33 7.56 -10.20
CA ARG A 17 12.78 7.86 -10.25
C ARG A 17 13.53 6.80 -11.05
N ALA A 18 13.29 5.51 -10.79
CA ALA A 18 13.96 4.42 -11.47
C ALA A 18 13.69 4.43 -12.98
N LEU A 19 12.46 4.74 -13.39
CA LEU A 19 12.10 4.93 -14.80
C LEU A 19 12.82 6.13 -15.42
N ALA A 20 12.88 7.25 -14.70
CA ALA A 20 13.47 8.49 -15.19
C ALA A 20 14.99 8.39 -15.42
N VAL A 21 15.71 7.68 -14.57
CA VAL A 21 17.17 7.48 -14.68
C VAL A 21 17.54 6.25 -15.52
N GLY A 22 16.57 5.48 -15.98
CA GLY A 22 16.80 4.30 -16.82
C GLY A 22 17.24 3.04 -16.06
N ASP A 23 17.11 3.02 -14.74
CA ASP A 23 17.44 1.83 -13.91
C ASP A 23 16.47 0.68 -14.14
N ILE A 24 15.21 0.98 -14.47
CA ILE A 24 14.18 0.01 -14.86
C ILE A 24 13.50 0.43 -16.14
N ASP A 25 13.05 -0.56 -16.89
CA ASP A 25 12.26 -0.40 -18.11
C ASP A 25 10.86 -0.97 -17.89
N ILE A 26 9.93 -0.68 -18.82
CA ILE A 26 8.58 -1.28 -18.79
C ILE A 26 8.66 -2.80 -18.86
N SER A 27 9.67 -3.36 -19.52
CA SER A 27 9.95 -4.80 -19.57
C SER A 27 10.26 -5.41 -18.19
N ASP A 28 10.72 -4.59 -17.23
CA ASP A 28 11.05 -5.02 -15.85
C ASP A 28 9.84 -4.97 -14.91
N ALA A 29 8.63 -4.69 -15.42
CA ALA A 29 7.44 -4.47 -14.61
C ALA A 29 7.13 -5.62 -13.64
N LEU A 30 7.23 -6.88 -14.09
CA LEU A 30 7.00 -8.05 -13.22
C LEU A 30 8.04 -8.17 -12.12
N HIS A 31 9.30 -7.90 -12.44
CA HIS A 31 10.38 -7.92 -11.46
C HIS A 31 10.20 -6.82 -10.41
N SER A 32 9.86 -5.60 -10.85
CA SER A 32 9.59 -4.48 -9.96
C SER A 32 8.37 -4.73 -9.07
N LEU A 33 7.29 -5.29 -9.63
CA LEU A 33 6.12 -5.69 -8.85
C LEU A 33 6.44 -6.74 -7.78
N TRP A 34 7.23 -7.74 -8.13
CA TRP A 34 7.65 -8.77 -7.18
C TRP A 34 8.50 -8.18 -6.05
N HIS A 35 9.41 -7.27 -6.39
CA HIS A 35 10.20 -6.55 -5.40
C HIS A 35 9.32 -5.77 -4.44
N GLU A 36 8.41 -4.95 -4.96
CA GLU A 36 7.51 -4.11 -4.15
C GLU A 36 6.51 -4.95 -3.33
N LEU A 37 6.08 -6.09 -3.84
CA LEU A 37 5.27 -7.03 -3.06
C LEU A 37 6.02 -7.55 -1.83
N ARG A 38 7.30 -7.91 -1.98
CA ARG A 38 8.14 -8.37 -0.86
C ARG A 38 8.39 -7.25 0.15
N VAL A 39 8.67 -6.04 -0.32
CA VAL A 39 8.81 -4.85 0.55
C VAL A 39 7.51 -4.58 1.29
N GLY A 40 6.37 -4.62 0.58
CA GLY A 40 5.05 -4.45 1.15
C GLY A 40 4.70 -5.49 2.22
N LEU A 41 5.08 -6.77 1.99
CA LEU A 41 4.90 -7.83 2.98
C LEU A 41 5.69 -7.56 4.26
N LEU A 42 6.96 -7.23 4.15
CA LEU A 42 7.81 -6.94 5.31
C LEU A 42 7.32 -5.70 6.07
N LEU A 43 7.04 -4.63 5.36
CA LEU A 43 6.52 -3.39 5.95
C LEU A 43 5.14 -3.62 6.56
N GLY A 44 4.27 -4.34 5.88
CA GLY A 44 2.93 -4.68 6.34
C GLY A 44 2.94 -5.49 7.62
N ILE A 45 3.82 -6.50 7.73
CA ILE A 45 4.01 -7.29 8.95
C ILE A 45 4.46 -6.37 10.10
N GLY A 46 5.51 -5.57 9.89
CA GLY A 46 6.02 -4.66 10.90
C GLY A 46 4.95 -3.69 11.42
N MET A 47 4.25 -3.03 10.50
CA MET A 47 3.21 -2.06 10.85
C MET A 47 1.98 -2.70 11.49
N SER A 48 1.60 -3.91 11.07
CA SER A 48 0.47 -4.64 11.67
C SER A 48 0.76 -5.07 13.11
N VAL A 49 1.99 -5.52 13.40
CA VAL A 49 2.42 -5.86 14.76
C VAL A 49 2.36 -4.63 15.66
N VAL A 50 2.91 -3.51 15.23
CA VAL A 50 2.86 -2.25 15.98
C VAL A 50 1.42 -1.82 16.23
N ALA A 51 0.56 -1.89 15.21
CA ALA A 51 -0.84 -1.53 15.32
C ALA A 51 -1.62 -2.45 16.28
N TYR A 52 -1.34 -3.75 16.24
CA TYR A 52 -1.94 -4.73 17.14
C TYR A 52 -1.60 -4.42 18.61
N ILE A 53 -0.31 -4.26 18.91
CA ILE A 53 0.18 -3.92 20.24
C ILE A 53 -0.44 -2.60 20.70
N ARG A 54 -0.47 -1.60 19.83
CA ARG A 54 -1.04 -0.29 20.15
C ARG A 54 -2.54 -0.36 20.46
N ALA A 55 -3.30 -1.13 19.68
CA ALA A 55 -4.72 -1.33 19.93
C ALA A 55 -4.96 -1.99 21.31
N LEU A 56 -4.19 -3.02 21.65
CA LEU A 56 -4.29 -3.68 22.96
C LEU A 56 -3.93 -2.73 24.11
N THR A 57 -2.90 -1.90 23.98
CA THR A 57 -2.52 -0.92 25.02
C THR A 57 -3.59 0.15 25.26
N TRP A 58 -4.47 0.39 24.32
CA TRP A 58 -5.63 1.27 24.49
C TRP A 58 -6.85 0.57 25.11
N GLY A 59 -6.72 -0.71 25.47
CA GLY A 59 -7.79 -1.47 26.10
C GLY A 59 -8.90 -1.90 25.14
N THR A 60 -8.61 -1.94 23.83
CA THR A 60 -9.60 -2.42 22.85
C THR A 60 -9.74 -3.94 22.90
N SER A 61 -10.87 -4.46 22.43
CA SER A 61 -11.08 -5.90 22.32
C SER A 61 -10.09 -6.55 21.35
N SER A 62 -9.75 -7.81 21.57
CA SER A 62 -8.87 -8.57 20.67
C SER A 62 -9.40 -8.62 19.24
N ALA A 63 -10.73 -8.69 19.06
CA ALA A 63 -11.36 -8.67 17.74
C ALA A 63 -11.08 -7.35 17.00
N LEU A 64 -11.20 -6.23 17.70
CA LEU A 64 -10.88 -4.92 17.11
C LEU A 64 -9.38 -4.79 16.83
N ALA A 65 -8.51 -5.26 17.73
CA ALA A 65 -7.07 -5.24 17.52
C ALA A 65 -6.66 -6.06 16.29
N ILE A 66 -7.26 -7.24 16.08
CA ILE A 66 -7.05 -8.08 14.88
C ILE A 66 -7.56 -7.36 13.63
N THR A 67 -8.74 -6.75 13.70
CA THR A 67 -9.30 -5.97 12.57
C THR A 67 -8.37 -4.86 12.12
N VAL A 68 -7.86 -4.06 13.07
CA VAL A 68 -6.95 -2.96 12.79
C VAL A 68 -5.63 -3.47 12.20
N ALA A 69 -5.02 -4.47 12.83
CA ALA A 69 -3.75 -5.04 12.39
C ALA A 69 -3.86 -5.68 10.99
N GLY A 70 -4.89 -6.49 10.78
CA GLY A 70 -5.14 -7.14 9.50
C GLY A 70 -5.44 -6.13 8.38
N SER A 71 -6.17 -5.06 8.71
CA SER A 71 -6.45 -3.99 7.76
C SER A 71 -5.18 -3.24 7.36
N ILE A 72 -4.34 -2.87 8.32
CA ILE A 72 -3.05 -2.20 8.03
C ILE A 72 -2.17 -3.10 7.17
N PHE A 73 -2.07 -4.39 7.50
CA PHE A 73 -1.32 -5.35 6.69
C PHE A 73 -1.78 -5.36 5.24
N ALA A 74 -3.08 -5.56 5.01
CA ALA A 74 -3.65 -5.61 3.67
C ALA A 74 -3.52 -4.28 2.91
N ILE A 75 -3.74 -3.15 3.58
CA ILE A 75 -3.66 -1.81 2.97
C ILE A 75 -2.23 -1.47 2.57
N VAL A 76 -1.22 -1.82 3.38
CA VAL A 76 0.18 -1.55 3.05
C VAL A 76 0.62 -2.36 1.84
N ILE A 77 0.28 -3.65 1.77
CA ILE A 77 0.57 -4.47 0.59
C ILE A 77 -0.12 -3.90 -0.66
N TRP A 78 -1.41 -3.59 -0.55
CA TRP A 78 -2.19 -3.00 -1.63
C TRP A 78 -1.58 -1.68 -2.12
N ALA A 79 -1.19 -0.80 -1.21
CA ALA A 79 -0.59 0.48 -1.51
C ALA A 79 0.76 0.33 -2.26
N ASN A 80 1.61 -0.60 -1.84
CA ASN A 80 2.88 -0.86 -2.53
C ASN A 80 2.65 -1.41 -3.94
N VAL A 81 1.72 -2.33 -4.10
CA VAL A 81 1.37 -2.89 -5.42
C VAL A 81 0.80 -1.79 -6.33
N LEU A 82 -0.15 -0.99 -5.86
CA LEU A 82 -0.66 0.15 -6.63
C LEU A 82 0.44 1.16 -6.96
N GLY A 83 1.28 1.48 -5.99
CA GLY A 83 2.38 2.42 -6.14
C GLY A 83 3.40 1.99 -7.20
N ALA A 84 3.55 0.70 -7.43
CA ALA A 84 4.39 0.16 -8.50
C ALA A 84 3.65 0.08 -9.83
N ILE A 85 2.42 -0.42 -9.84
CA ILE A 85 1.65 -0.66 -11.08
C ILE A 85 1.32 0.64 -11.79
N LEU A 86 0.85 1.65 -11.07
CA LEU A 86 0.31 2.85 -11.71
C LEU A 86 1.35 3.64 -12.51
N PRO A 87 2.57 3.92 -12.00
CA PRO A 87 3.60 4.57 -12.81
C PRO A 87 4.05 3.73 -14.01
N LEU A 88 4.17 2.41 -13.83
CA LEU A 88 4.55 1.49 -14.91
C LEU A 88 3.48 1.45 -16.00
N LEU A 89 2.20 1.44 -15.60
CA LEU A 89 1.09 1.48 -16.53
C LEU A 89 1.03 2.81 -17.28
N ALA A 90 1.23 3.94 -16.60
CA ALA A 90 1.32 5.26 -17.21
C ALA A 90 2.43 5.30 -18.26
N ALA A 91 3.64 4.81 -17.92
CA ALA A 91 4.76 4.73 -18.83
C ALA A 91 4.45 3.85 -20.06
N ARG A 92 3.79 2.72 -19.86
CA ARG A 92 3.37 1.83 -20.95
C ARG A 92 2.36 2.50 -21.90
N LEU A 93 1.47 3.32 -21.36
CA LEU A 93 0.49 4.08 -22.12
C LEU A 93 1.07 5.38 -22.72
N LYS A 94 2.38 5.61 -22.59
CA LYS A 94 3.07 6.84 -23.01
C LYS A 94 2.52 8.10 -22.36
N ILE A 95 2.00 7.95 -21.13
CA ILE A 95 1.60 9.04 -20.25
C ILE A 95 2.77 9.30 -19.30
N ASP A 96 3.00 10.57 -18.96
CA ASP A 96 4.04 10.92 -17.98
C ASP A 96 3.75 10.23 -16.65
N PRO A 97 4.64 9.33 -16.12
CA PRO A 97 4.42 8.65 -14.86
C PRO A 97 4.22 9.59 -13.67
N THR A 98 4.71 10.83 -13.74
CA THR A 98 4.55 11.84 -12.67
C THR A 98 3.10 12.30 -12.49
N VAL A 99 2.20 11.98 -13.42
CA VAL A 99 0.75 12.18 -13.24
C VAL A 99 0.25 11.38 -12.03
N VAL A 100 0.87 10.24 -11.73
CA VAL A 100 0.60 9.46 -10.51
C VAL A 100 1.42 10.05 -9.37
N SER A 101 1.04 11.25 -8.94
CA SER A 101 1.72 11.96 -7.85
C SER A 101 1.39 11.39 -6.47
N GLY A 102 2.18 11.77 -5.47
CA GLY A 102 1.93 11.38 -4.08
C GLY A 102 0.50 11.69 -3.60
N PRO A 103 -0.05 12.90 -3.81
CA PRO A 103 -1.44 13.21 -3.45
C PRO A 103 -2.48 12.33 -4.16
N VAL A 104 -2.31 12.06 -5.44
CA VAL A 104 -3.20 11.16 -6.19
C VAL A 104 -3.14 9.74 -5.61
N MET A 105 -1.92 9.26 -5.36
CA MET A 105 -1.69 7.95 -4.77
C MET A 105 -2.31 7.83 -3.39
N SER A 106 -2.11 8.83 -2.52
CA SER A 106 -2.69 8.85 -1.18
C SER A 106 -4.22 8.80 -1.24
N THR A 107 -4.84 9.58 -2.11
CA THR A 107 -6.30 9.59 -2.28
C THR A 107 -6.84 8.22 -2.73
N LEU A 108 -6.17 7.59 -3.70
CA LEU A 108 -6.56 6.25 -4.16
C LEU A 108 -6.43 5.20 -3.07
N VAL A 109 -5.33 5.23 -2.33
CA VAL A 109 -5.10 4.29 -1.22
C VAL A 109 -6.06 4.54 -0.08
N ASP A 110 -6.38 5.80 0.25
CA ASP A 110 -7.33 6.12 1.31
C ASP A 110 -8.74 5.63 0.96
N ALA A 111 -9.20 5.86 -0.26
CA ALA A 111 -10.52 5.42 -0.71
C ALA A 111 -10.62 3.88 -0.74
N THR A 112 -9.67 3.20 -1.38
CA THR A 112 -9.63 1.73 -1.46
C THR A 112 -9.30 1.10 -0.11
N GLY A 113 -8.48 1.75 0.70
CA GLY A 113 -8.13 1.34 2.05
C GLY A 113 -9.32 1.33 3.00
N LEU A 114 -10.22 2.32 2.92
CA LEU A 114 -11.49 2.30 3.66
C LEU A 114 -12.34 1.08 3.28
N PHE A 115 -12.43 0.78 2.00
CA PHE A 115 -13.14 -0.41 1.54
C PHE A 115 -12.54 -1.70 2.11
N ILE A 116 -11.21 -1.84 2.07
CA ILE A 116 -10.50 -2.99 2.66
C ILE A 116 -10.75 -3.07 4.17
N TYR A 117 -10.63 -1.94 4.88
CA TYR A 117 -10.86 -1.88 6.32
C TYR A 117 -12.27 -2.36 6.70
N PHE A 118 -13.30 -1.80 6.08
CA PHE A 118 -14.67 -2.20 6.37
C PHE A 118 -14.98 -3.63 5.97
N SER A 119 -14.37 -4.13 4.90
CA SER A 119 -14.52 -5.54 4.51
C SER A 119 -13.95 -6.48 5.56
N ILE A 120 -12.76 -6.18 6.10
CA ILE A 120 -12.14 -6.97 7.16
C ILE A 120 -12.92 -6.82 8.47
N ALA A 121 -13.37 -5.61 8.81
CA ALA A 121 -14.19 -5.37 10.00
C ALA A 121 -15.49 -6.20 9.94
N LYS A 122 -16.15 -6.24 8.80
CA LYS A 122 -17.34 -7.07 8.59
C LYS A 122 -17.06 -8.56 8.83
N LEU A 123 -15.92 -9.06 8.37
CA LEU A 123 -15.55 -10.46 8.52
C LEU A 123 -15.19 -10.83 9.97
N VAL A 124 -14.51 -9.93 10.70
CA VAL A 124 -13.96 -10.22 12.03
C VAL A 124 -14.95 -9.88 13.14
N ILE A 125 -15.67 -8.75 13.01
CA ILE A 125 -16.55 -8.21 14.06
C ILE A 125 -18.02 -8.48 13.74
N GLY A 126 -18.35 -8.82 12.49
CA GLY A 126 -19.73 -9.12 12.09
C GLY A 126 -20.60 -7.86 11.90
N LEU A 127 -19.99 -6.76 11.49
CA LEU A 127 -20.71 -5.50 11.21
C LEU A 127 -21.57 -5.63 9.95
#